data_92fe2671b0da7070d4d83ce19e13de56
#
_entry.id   92fe2671b0da7070d4d83ce19e13de56
#
_cell.length_a   1.000
_cell.length_b   1.000
_cell.length_c   1.000
_cell.angle_alpha   90.00
_cell.angle_beta   90.00
_cell.angle_gamma   90.00
#
_symmetry.space_group_name_H-M   'P 1'
#
loop_
_entity.id
_entity.type
_entity.pdbx_description
1 polymer ?
#
loop_
_entity_poly.entity_id
_entity_poly.type
_entity_poly.pdbx_seq_one_letter_code
_entity_poly.pdbx_strand_id
1 'polypeptide(L)'
;MGHGGCSGIGTRFVKWPLLASLLLLATGPVSAKSLSDQLGIFQPGSVTITPSILRLQQALARATDFPATTTTPGFTYRYDPASGAYVRVTGTLGPAFLERAETIGAGRTDLSTTYLYARFTHINGETLSESLSSKFLVKSGSLIVPQRIETRDFSLTSNVVYFSATYGLDDRTDVNLLLPVYYTSMRGDRRFSILGQPGEFESLDGNAFGPGDLLLRGKRRFLEGDSWDVAAGLTLHLPSGSQANFQGTGDVVVTPSIVASWIGPAMEVHGSAGIDIDSDDLQRSGVRYGVGVSWAPFERLTLLTDLVGTSGFSNDDLSFFVADRRLVSIRGEFNPPLVARAVGNGTEFTTTVNRTDVLDIAFGVKVNLFGDLICFASAIVPLTQDGARANVIPAAGIQYGF
;
A
#
# COMPACT_ATOMS: atom_id res chain seq x y z
N MET A 1 20.78 -67.58 -12.28
CA MET A 1 19.81 -67.14 -13.32
C MET A 1 18.64 -66.49 -12.62
N GLY A 2 18.39 -65.21 -12.76
CA GLY A 2 17.30 -64.51 -12.12
C GLY A 2 17.56 -63.00 -12.09
N HIS A 3 17.15 -62.30 -13.15
CA HIS A 3 17.27 -60.87 -13.29
C HIS A 3 16.27 -60.13 -12.39
N GLY A 4 16.77 -59.28 -11.50
CA GLY A 4 16.02 -58.29 -10.76
C GLY A 4 15.92 -56.96 -11.52
N GLY A 5 14.71 -56.54 -11.90
CA GLY A 5 14.50 -55.25 -12.55
C GLY A 5 14.41 -54.12 -11.53
N CYS A 6 15.22 -53.12 -11.66
CA CYS A 6 15.08 -51.81 -11.01
C CYS A 6 13.97 -51.00 -11.68
N SER A 7 12.90 -50.70 -10.92
CA SER A 7 11.87 -49.75 -11.34
C SER A 7 12.33 -48.33 -11.01
N GLY A 8 12.58 -47.53 -12.05
CA GLY A 8 12.91 -46.13 -11.93
C GLY A 8 11.72 -45.27 -11.44
N ILE A 9 11.99 -44.46 -10.43
CA ILE A 9 11.09 -43.41 -9.95
C ILE A 9 11.13 -42.28 -10.96
N GLY A 10 10.09 -42.18 -11.77
CA GLY A 10 9.92 -41.07 -12.70
C GLY A 10 9.47 -39.79 -11.99
N THR A 11 10.40 -38.87 -11.82
CA THR A 11 10.09 -37.49 -11.42
C THR A 11 9.28 -36.80 -12.52
N ARG A 12 7.98 -36.66 -12.29
CA ARG A 12 7.12 -35.83 -13.15
C ARG A 12 7.45 -34.36 -12.90
N PHE A 13 8.24 -33.75 -13.75
CA PHE A 13 8.32 -32.30 -13.88
C PHE A 13 6.99 -31.77 -14.37
N VAL A 14 6.23 -31.14 -13.49
CA VAL A 14 5.06 -30.35 -13.86
C VAL A 14 5.61 -29.12 -14.59
N LYS A 15 5.43 -29.10 -15.90
CA LYS A 15 5.76 -27.94 -16.73
C LYS A 15 4.79 -26.81 -16.38
N TRP A 16 5.32 -25.71 -15.87
CA TRP A 16 4.61 -24.48 -15.59
C TRP A 16 4.66 -23.52 -16.79
N PRO A 17 3.73 -23.60 -17.76
CA PRO A 17 3.66 -22.61 -18.86
C PRO A 17 2.82 -21.39 -18.48
N LEU A 18 2.13 -21.37 -17.33
CA LEU A 18 1.16 -20.29 -17.00
C LEU A 18 1.80 -19.03 -16.42
N LEU A 19 2.96 -19.09 -15.80
CA LEU A 19 3.64 -17.91 -15.24
C LEU A 19 4.33 -17.06 -16.32
N ALA A 20 4.79 -17.66 -17.40
CA ALA A 20 5.42 -16.93 -18.51
C ALA A 20 4.41 -16.13 -19.36
N SER A 21 3.14 -16.56 -19.38
CA SER A 21 2.10 -15.88 -20.15
C SER A 21 1.54 -14.64 -19.47
N LEU A 22 1.64 -14.54 -18.14
CA LEU A 22 1.17 -13.36 -17.36
C LEU A 22 2.15 -12.19 -17.47
N LEU A 23 3.45 -12.44 -17.66
CA LEU A 23 4.46 -11.39 -17.82
C LEU A 23 4.42 -10.71 -19.20
N LEU A 24 3.82 -11.35 -20.21
CA LEU A 24 3.74 -10.81 -21.59
C LEU A 24 2.54 -9.88 -21.81
N LEU A 25 1.59 -9.80 -20.87
CA LEU A 25 0.44 -8.89 -20.97
C LEU A 25 0.75 -7.46 -20.47
N ALA A 26 1.94 -7.22 -19.92
CA ALA A 26 2.34 -5.92 -19.38
C ALA A 26 2.91 -4.94 -20.43
N THR A 27 3.02 -5.33 -21.70
CA THR A 27 3.45 -4.40 -22.76
C THR A 27 2.23 -3.83 -23.47
N GLY A 28 1.49 -2.96 -22.80
CA GLY A 28 0.53 -2.08 -23.45
C GLY A 28 1.26 -1.05 -24.33
N PRO A 29 0.59 -0.46 -25.34
CA PRO A 29 1.23 0.48 -26.25
C PRO A 29 1.80 1.67 -25.48
N VAL A 30 3.11 1.84 -25.59
CA VAL A 30 3.85 2.98 -25.07
C VAL A 30 3.43 4.21 -25.88
N SER A 31 2.50 5.00 -25.40
CA SER A 31 2.34 6.44 -25.71
C SER A 31 1.10 7.09 -25.05
N ALA A 32 0.57 6.57 -23.97
CA ALA A 32 -0.35 7.37 -23.16
C ALA A 32 0.47 8.23 -22.20
N LYS A 33 0.16 9.54 -22.09
CA LYS A 33 0.70 10.40 -21.04
C LYS A 33 0.39 9.75 -19.69
N SER A 34 1.36 9.75 -18.78
CA SER A 34 1.12 9.25 -17.43
C SER A 34 -0.02 10.02 -16.75
N LEU A 35 -0.62 9.46 -15.71
CA LEU A 35 -1.69 10.15 -14.97
C LEU A 35 -1.18 11.46 -14.34
N SER A 36 0.07 11.48 -13.87
CA SER A 36 0.71 12.69 -13.37
C SER A 36 0.95 13.75 -14.46
N ASP A 37 1.30 13.33 -15.68
CA ASP A 37 1.42 14.25 -16.82
C ASP A 37 0.08 14.87 -17.20
N GLN A 38 -0.99 14.10 -17.10
CA GLN A 38 -2.35 14.59 -17.37
C GLN A 38 -2.82 15.60 -16.32
N LEU A 39 -2.39 15.45 -15.06
CA LEU A 39 -2.59 16.50 -14.04
C LEU A 39 -1.84 17.80 -14.38
N GLY A 40 -0.94 17.80 -15.38
CA GLY A 40 -0.13 18.94 -15.74
C GLY A 40 1.07 19.14 -14.81
N ILE A 41 1.42 18.09 -14.10
CA ILE A 41 2.58 18.05 -13.21
C ILE A 41 3.88 18.18 -14.01
N PHE A 42 3.88 17.67 -15.25
CA PHE A 42 5.01 17.74 -16.16
C PHE A 42 4.62 18.39 -17.48
N GLN A 43 5.07 19.62 -17.73
CA GLN A 43 5.09 20.18 -19.09
C GLN A 43 6.48 19.97 -19.69
N PRO A 44 6.63 19.22 -20.81
CA PRO A 44 7.91 19.12 -21.51
C PRO A 44 8.35 20.48 -22.00
N GLY A 45 9.53 20.94 -21.56
CA GLY A 45 10.13 22.19 -22.02
C GLY A 45 10.01 23.38 -21.05
N SER A 46 9.24 23.31 -19.98
CA SER A 46 9.23 24.31 -18.93
C SER A 46 9.95 23.80 -17.69
N VAL A 47 10.95 24.50 -17.30
CA VAL A 47 11.90 24.12 -16.26
C VAL A 47 11.35 24.44 -14.88
N THR A 48 11.54 23.53 -14.00
CA THR A 48 11.37 23.57 -12.55
C THR A 48 9.95 23.24 -12.10
N ILE A 49 9.71 21.96 -12.01
CA ILE A 49 8.64 21.38 -11.20
C ILE A 49 8.94 21.80 -9.77
N THR A 50 7.99 22.46 -9.14
CA THR A 50 8.13 22.77 -7.72
C THR A 50 8.08 21.46 -6.93
N PRO A 51 8.90 21.27 -5.89
CA PRO A 51 8.92 20.07 -5.05
C PRO A 51 7.54 19.66 -4.54
N SER A 52 6.62 20.61 -4.34
CA SER A 52 5.24 20.35 -3.89
C SER A 52 4.42 19.46 -4.84
N ILE A 53 4.70 19.50 -6.15
CA ILE A 53 3.97 18.68 -7.14
C ILE A 53 4.47 17.24 -7.13
N LEU A 54 5.79 17.04 -7.05
CA LEU A 54 6.37 15.72 -6.85
C LEU A 54 5.87 15.06 -5.56
N ARG A 55 5.74 15.84 -4.50
CA ARG A 55 5.20 15.39 -3.22
C ARG A 55 3.73 14.99 -3.30
N LEU A 56 2.90 15.71 -4.07
CA LEU A 56 1.53 15.30 -4.34
C LEU A 56 1.47 13.92 -5.00
N GLN A 57 2.28 13.74 -6.04
CA GLN A 57 2.37 12.46 -6.73
C GLN A 57 2.80 11.33 -5.78
N GLN A 58 3.82 11.58 -4.96
CA GLN A 58 4.29 10.63 -3.96
C GLN A 58 3.24 10.34 -2.88
N ALA A 59 2.52 11.36 -2.43
CA ALA A 59 1.46 11.18 -1.44
C ALA A 59 0.30 10.35 -1.98
N LEU A 60 -0.12 10.59 -3.22
CA LEU A 60 -1.14 9.78 -3.88
C LEU A 60 -0.65 8.36 -4.10
N ALA A 61 0.59 8.17 -4.53
CA ALA A 61 1.19 6.85 -4.69
C ALA A 61 1.26 6.08 -3.36
N ARG A 62 1.64 6.76 -2.26
CA ARG A 62 1.63 6.17 -0.91
C ARG A 62 0.23 5.88 -0.39
N ALA A 63 -0.73 6.74 -0.68
CA ALA A 63 -2.11 6.50 -0.30
C ALA A 63 -2.72 5.29 -1.00
N THR A 64 -2.16 4.90 -2.15
CA THR A 64 -2.52 3.66 -2.85
C THR A 64 -1.74 2.44 -2.37
N ASP A 65 -0.65 2.64 -1.59
CA ASP A 65 0.07 1.55 -0.91
C ASP A 65 -0.68 1.16 0.36
N PHE A 66 -1.78 0.44 0.19
CA PHE A 66 -2.61 -0.02 1.30
C PHE A 66 -1.84 -0.98 2.21
N PRO A 67 -2.23 -1.12 3.49
CA PRO A 67 -1.73 -2.19 4.33
C PRO A 67 -1.94 -3.49 3.56
N ALA A 68 -0.83 -4.06 3.14
CA ALA A 68 -0.86 -5.29 2.39
C ALA A 68 -1.53 -6.36 3.25
N THR A 69 -2.35 -7.19 2.62
CA THR A 69 -2.95 -8.34 3.27
C THR A 69 -1.90 -9.15 4.01
N THR A 70 -2.29 -9.77 5.11
CA THR A 70 -1.41 -10.63 5.92
C THR A 70 -0.67 -11.66 5.06
N THR A 71 0.58 -11.91 5.37
CA THR A 71 1.35 -13.01 4.77
C THR A 71 1.02 -14.35 5.40
N THR A 72 0.41 -14.32 6.59
CA THR A 72 0.13 -15.54 7.34
C THR A 72 -1.14 -16.20 6.85
N PRO A 73 -1.09 -17.46 6.46
CA PRO A 73 -2.27 -18.22 6.07
C PRO A 73 -3.28 -18.32 7.21
N GLY A 74 -4.53 -18.53 6.85
CA GLY A 74 -5.60 -18.73 7.84
C GLY A 74 -5.37 -19.94 8.73
N PHE A 75 -4.65 -20.95 8.23
CA PHE A 75 -4.27 -22.12 9.02
C PHE A 75 -2.78 -22.11 9.28
N THR A 76 -2.40 -22.27 10.56
CA THR A 76 -1.02 -22.48 10.97
C THR A 76 -0.87 -23.86 11.61
N TYR A 77 0.27 -24.47 11.38
CA TYR A 77 0.55 -25.81 11.82
C TYR A 77 1.83 -25.86 12.62
N ARG A 78 1.85 -26.70 13.63
CA ARG A 78 3.03 -26.98 14.44
C ARG A 78 3.33 -28.46 14.39
N TYR A 79 4.59 -28.83 14.23
CA TYR A 79 5.01 -30.21 14.33
C TYR A 79 4.89 -30.68 15.79
N ASP A 80 4.13 -31.76 16.01
CA ASP A 80 4.01 -32.42 17.30
C ASP A 80 4.90 -33.67 17.32
N PRO A 81 6.00 -33.66 18.10
CA PRO A 81 6.88 -34.81 18.19
C PRO A 81 6.21 -36.07 18.76
N ALA A 82 5.15 -35.91 19.57
CA ALA A 82 4.45 -37.04 20.19
C ALA A 82 3.61 -37.82 19.20
N SER A 83 2.97 -37.12 18.27
CA SER A 83 2.16 -37.74 17.18
C SER A 83 2.96 -37.96 15.90
N GLY A 84 4.13 -37.34 15.75
CA GLY A 84 4.94 -37.34 14.53
C GLY A 84 4.27 -36.61 13.34
N ALA A 85 3.29 -35.75 13.60
CA ALA A 85 2.47 -35.10 12.59
C ALA A 85 2.38 -33.57 12.83
N TYR A 86 1.99 -32.85 11.78
CA TYR A 86 1.66 -31.43 11.93
C TYR A 86 0.22 -31.28 12.44
N VAL A 87 0.05 -30.60 13.55
CA VAL A 87 -1.24 -30.32 14.19
C VAL A 87 -1.59 -28.85 13.98
N ARG A 88 -2.85 -28.59 13.64
CA ARG A 88 -3.37 -27.21 13.55
C ARG A 88 -3.34 -26.56 14.95
N VAL A 89 -2.72 -25.40 15.03
CA VAL A 89 -2.52 -24.69 16.31
C VAL A 89 -3.61 -23.66 16.55
N THR A 90 -4.07 -22.99 15.50
CA THR A 90 -4.93 -21.82 15.61
C THR A 90 -6.42 -22.20 15.58
N GLY A 91 -7.19 -21.59 16.49
CA GLY A 91 -8.65 -21.71 16.53
C GLY A 91 -9.35 -20.79 15.53
N THR A 92 -8.69 -19.69 15.13
CA THR A 92 -9.24 -18.71 14.18
C THR A 92 -8.58 -18.82 12.81
N LEU A 93 -9.15 -18.13 11.82
CA LEU A 93 -8.59 -17.96 10.47
C LEU A 93 -7.70 -16.72 10.34
N GLY A 94 -7.38 -16.07 11.46
CA GLY A 94 -6.45 -14.97 11.62
C GLY A 94 -6.90 -13.62 11.10
N PRO A 95 -6.01 -12.59 11.29
CA PRO A 95 -6.30 -11.21 10.91
C PRO A 95 -6.37 -11.02 9.40
N ALA A 96 -6.87 -9.87 8.93
CA ALA A 96 -6.90 -9.53 7.51
C ALA A 96 -5.66 -8.72 7.08
N PHE A 97 -5.24 -7.77 7.91
CA PHE A 97 -4.20 -6.79 7.56
C PHE A 97 -3.00 -6.81 8.49
N LEU A 98 -3.10 -7.50 9.60
CA LEU A 98 -1.99 -7.70 10.54
C LEU A 98 -1.28 -9.02 10.31
N GLU A 99 -0.03 -9.10 10.74
CA GLU A 99 0.72 -10.35 10.74
C GLU A 99 0.44 -11.16 12.00
N ARG A 100 0.52 -12.49 11.88
CA ARG A 100 0.63 -13.42 13.00
C ARG A 100 2.10 -13.71 13.30
N ALA A 101 2.41 -14.00 14.58
CA ALA A 101 3.74 -14.47 14.96
C ALA A 101 3.98 -15.92 14.50
N GLU A 102 2.92 -16.73 14.40
CA GLU A 102 3.00 -18.12 13.95
C GLU A 102 3.42 -18.23 12.49
N THR A 103 4.08 -19.31 12.17
CA THR A 103 4.55 -19.67 10.84
C THR A 103 3.67 -20.75 10.20
N ILE A 104 3.75 -20.87 8.89
CA ILE A 104 2.98 -21.87 8.12
C ILE A 104 3.46 -23.31 8.38
N GLY A 105 4.72 -23.48 8.81
CA GLY A 105 5.38 -24.78 8.96
C GLY A 105 6.24 -25.19 7.76
N ALA A 106 7.23 -26.02 8.01
CA ALA A 106 8.22 -26.42 7.03
C ALA A 106 7.61 -27.07 5.77
N GLY A 107 8.02 -26.60 4.59
CA GLY A 107 7.64 -27.18 3.29
C GLY A 107 6.20 -26.89 2.86
N ARG A 108 5.41 -26.15 3.63
CA ARG A 108 4.05 -25.76 3.27
C ARG A 108 4.04 -24.52 2.41
N THR A 109 2.99 -24.41 1.60
CA THR A 109 2.77 -23.27 0.72
C THR A 109 1.38 -22.71 0.92
N ASP A 110 1.24 -21.40 0.87
CA ASP A 110 -0.04 -20.71 0.86
C ASP A 110 -0.08 -19.70 -0.29
N LEU A 111 -1.16 -19.71 -1.03
CA LEU A 111 -1.43 -18.79 -2.12
C LEU A 111 -2.69 -18.00 -1.82
N SER A 112 -2.64 -16.71 -2.00
CA SER A 112 -3.83 -15.87 -1.86
C SER A 112 -3.97 -14.85 -2.98
N THR A 113 -5.22 -14.50 -3.26
CA THR A 113 -5.59 -13.43 -4.17
C THR A 113 -6.58 -12.53 -3.48
N THR A 114 -6.29 -11.23 -3.41
CA THR A 114 -7.15 -10.23 -2.77
C THR A 114 -7.44 -9.09 -3.72
N TYR A 115 -8.71 -8.79 -3.92
CA TYR A 115 -9.15 -7.57 -4.61
C TYR A 115 -9.47 -6.49 -3.59
N LEU A 116 -9.04 -5.27 -3.89
CA LEU A 116 -9.28 -4.08 -3.08
C LEU A 116 -9.71 -2.92 -3.99
N TYR A 117 -10.72 -2.17 -3.54
CA TYR A 117 -11.22 -0.99 -4.23
C TYR A 117 -11.08 0.22 -3.32
N ALA A 118 -10.43 1.29 -3.82
CA ALA A 118 -10.33 2.56 -3.12
C ALA A 118 -10.72 3.72 -4.04
N ARG A 119 -11.58 4.57 -3.54
CA ARG A 119 -11.90 5.86 -4.18
C ARG A 119 -11.51 6.97 -3.21
N PHE A 120 -10.45 7.68 -3.58
CA PHE A 120 -9.96 8.82 -2.80
C PHE A 120 -10.90 10.01 -3.00
N THR A 121 -11.43 10.50 -1.91
CA THR A 121 -12.43 11.58 -1.88
C THR A 121 -11.97 12.78 -1.06
N HIS A 122 -10.92 12.60 -0.24
CA HIS A 122 -10.36 13.63 0.62
C HIS A 122 -8.84 13.67 0.54
N ILE A 123 -8.28 14.83 0.84
CA ILE A 123 -6.85 15.06 1.03
C ILE A 123 -6.68 15.99 2.24
N ASN A 124 -5.98 15.52 3.28
CA ASN A 124 -5.80 16.25 4.54
C ASN A 124 -7.10 16.86 5.10
N GLY A 125 -8.19 16.08 5.03
CA GLY A 125 -9.52 16.48 5.49
C GLY A 125 -10.33 17.33 4.51
N GLU A 126 -9.73 17.80 3.42
CA GLU A 126 -10.44 18.58 2.41
C GLU A 126 -11.00 17.69 1.31
N THR A 127 -12.21 17.99 0.86
CA THR A 127 -12.92 17.20 -0.15
C THR A 127 -12.33 17.43 -1.54
N LEU A 128 -11.98 16.36 -2.24
CA LEU A 128 -11.43 16.42 -3.60
C LEU A 128 -12.45 16.88 -4.66
N SER A 129 -13.74 16.82 -4.37
CA SER A 129 -14.80 17.35 -5.24
C SER A 129 -14.88 18.89 -5.22
N GLU A 130 -14.30 19.54 -4.20
CA GLU A 130 -14.19 20.97 -4.16
C GLU A 130 -13.01 21.46 -5.00
N SER A 131 -12.97 22.77 -5.29
CA SER A 131 -11.90 23.34 -6.09
C SER A 131 -10.57 23.35 -5.31
N LEU A 132 -9.64 22.50 -5.71
CA LEU A 132 -8.27 22.51 -5.23
C LEU A 132 -7.42 23.42 -6.12
N SER A 133 -6.58 24.22 -5.52
CA SER A 133 -5.76 25.18 -6.24
C SER A 133 -4.30 25.12 -5.81
N SER A 134 -3.40 24.96 -6.75
CA SER A 134 -1.95 24.99 -6.54
C SER A 134 -1.30 26.10 -7.35
N LYS A 135 -0.44 26.90 -6.73
CA LYS A 135 0.35 27.96 -7.40
C LYS A 135 1.77 27.46 -7.60
N PHE A 136 2.36 27.76 -8.74
CA PHE A 136 3.75 27.44 -9.05
C PHE A 136 4.37 28.50 -9.96
N LEU A 137 5.68 28.51 -10.01
CA LEU A 137 6.46 29.39 -10.85
C LEU A 137 7.02 28.62 -12.03
N VAL A 138 6.78 29.09 -13.21
CA VAL A 138 7.33 28.53 -14.44
C VAL A 138 8.42 29.46 -14.95
N LYS A 139 9.62 28.92 -15.16
CA LYS A 139 10.72 29.64 -15.78
C LYS A 139 10.65 29.45 -17.29
N SER A 140 10.38 30.53 -18.03
CA SER A 140 10.42 30.57 -19.48
C SER A 140 11.57 31.49 -19.92
N GLY A 141 12.71 30.92 -20.28
CA GLY A 141 13.93 31.65 -20.53
C GLY A 141 14.44 32.39 -19.26
N SER A 142 14.53 33.70 -19.30
CA SER A 142 14.88 34.55 -18.16
C SER A 142 13.65 35.02 -17.36
N LEU A 143 12.44 34.73 -17.80
CA LEU A 143 11.21 35.19 -17.17
C LEU A 143 10.66 34.12 -16.23
N ILE A 144 10.27 34.54 -15.03
CA ILE A 144 9.55 33.68 -14.06
C ILE A 144 8.09 34.12 -14.09
N VAL A 145 7.22 33.19 -14.51
CA VAL A 145 5.78 33.44 -14.66
C VAL A 145 5.02 32.67 -13.60
N PRO A 146 4.28 33.35 -12.72
CA PRO A 146 3.39 32.67 -11.78
C PRO A 146 2.22 32.03 -12.55
N GLN A 147 2.03 30.74 -12.31
CA GLN A 147 0.90 29.98 -12.81
C GLN A 147 0.13 29.39 -11.64
N ARG A 148 -1.14 29.14 -11.86
CA ARG A 148 -2.03 28.45 -10.92
C ARG A 148 -2.72 27.33 -11.67
N ILE A 149 -2.70 26.14 -11.09
CA ILE A 149 -3.58 25.05 -11.48
C ILE A 149 -4.75 25.02 -10.48
N GLU A 150 -5.94 24.90 -11.00
CA GLU A 150 -7.14 24.69 -10.23
C GLU A 150 -7.81 23.42 -10.76
N THR A 151 -8.15 22.50 -9.85
CA THR A 151 -8.87 21.27 -10.17
C THR A 151 -10.19 21.28 -9.43
N ARG A 152 -11.25 20.76 -10.03
CA ARG A 152 -12.55 20.56 -9.42
C ARG A 152 -13.09 19.17 -9.77
N ASP A 153 -14.01 18.69 -8.96
CA ASP A 153 -14.65 17.38 -9.13
C ASP A 153 -13.62 16.25 -9.31
N PHE A 154 -12.43 16.44 -8.71
CA PHE A 154 -11.33 15.50 -8.84
C PHE A 154 -11.61 14.22 -8.05
N SER A 155 -11.37 13.09 -8.67
CA SER A 155 -11.42 11.78 -8.03
C SER A 155 -10.33 10.88 -8.58
N LEU A 156 -9.66 10.16 -7.68
CA LEU A 156 -8.73 9.10 -7.99
C LEU A 156 -9.32 7.78 -7.50
N THR A 157 -9.42 6.81 -8.38
CA THR A 157 -9.92 5.48 -8.04
C THR A 157 -8.84 4.45 -8.32
N SER A 158 -8.57 3.58 -7.36
CA SER A 158 -7.62 2.49 -7.47
C SER A 158 -8.32 1.15 -7.26
N ASN A 159 -8.20 0.27 -8.23
CA ASN A 159 -8.57 -1.14 -8.13
C ASN A 159 -7.28 -1.94 -8.07
N VAL A 160 -7.09 -2.73 -7.02
CA VAL A 160 -5.85 -3.47 -6.80
C VAL A 160 -6.16 -4.94 -6.63
N VAL A 161 -5.44 -5.78 -7.36
CA VAL A 161 -5.42 -7.23 -7.13
C VAL A 161 -4.05 -7.60 -6.59
N TYR A 162 -4.01 -8.10 -5.37
CA TYR A 162 -2.80 -8.63 -4.76
C TYR A 162 -2.71 -10.13 -5.01
N PHE A 163 -1.57 -10.57 -5.51
CA PHE A 163 -1.19 -11.98 -5.57
C PHE A 163 -0.12 -12.22 -4.53
N SER A 164 -0.36 -13.15 -3.61
CA SER A 164 0.56 -13.48 -2.53
C SER A 164 0.91 -14.95 -2.55
N ALA A 165 2.17 -15.26 -2.30
CA ALA A 165 2.68 -16.62 -2.15
C ALA A 165 3.58 -16.67 -0.91
N THR A 166 3.22 -17.51 0.07
CA THR A 166 4.00 -17.75 1.27
C THR A 166 4.56 -19.17 1.25
N TYR A 167 5.81 -19.34 1.64
CA TYR A 167 6.47 -20.64 1.77
C TYR A 167 7.19 -20.76 3.11
N GLY A 168 6.95 -21.85 3.82
CA GLY A 168 7.64 -22.20 5.06
C GLY A 168 9.00 -22.84 4.76
N LEU A 169 10.09 -22.11 5.05
CA LEU A 169 11.45 -22.62 4.90
C LEU A 169 11.79 -23.67 5.95
N ASP A 170 11.34 -23.41 7.16
CA ASP A 170 11.43 -24.32 8.32
C ASP A 170 10.21 -24.07 9.23
N ASP A 171 10.13 -24.75 10.38
CA ASP A 171 9.01 -24.63 11.32
C ASP A 171 8.90 -23.27 11.99
N ARG A 172 9.90 -22.40 11.81
CA ARG A 172 9.99 -21.08 12.44
C ARG A 172 10.19 -19.95 11.46
N THR A 173 10.35 -20.23 10.15
CA THR A 173 10.71 -19.22 9.16
C THR A 173 9.83 -19.30 7.93
N ASP A 174 9.13 -18.22 7.63
CA ASP A 174 8.37 -18.03 6.41
C ASP A 174 9.02 -17.00 5.50
N VAL A 175 8.88 -17.19 4.21
CA VAL A 175 9.14 -16.18 3.18
C VAL A 175 7.88 -15.95 2.37
N ASN A 176 7.66 -14.71 1.97
CA ASN A 176 6.48 -14.31 1.21
C ASN A 176 6.86 -13.38 0.07
N LEU A 177 6.20 -13.59 -1.05
CA LEU A 177 6.22 -12.72 -2.21
C LEU A 177 4.82 -12.15 -2.42
N LEU A 178 4.68 -10.83 -2.52
CA LEU A 178 3.42 -10.17 -2.80
C LEU A 178 3.59 -9.23 -4.00
N LEU A 179 2.74 -9.44 -5.01
CA LEU A 179 2.69 -8.66 -6.23
C LEU A 179 1.31 -7.98 -6.34
N PRO A 180 1.23 -6.65 -6.19
CA PRO A 180 0.02 -5.90 -6.52
C PRO A 180 -0.05 -5.62 -8.03
N VAL A 181 -1.27 -5.65 -8.56
CA VAL A 181 -1.60 -5.22 -9.93
C VAL A 181 -2.70 -4.19 -9.85
N TYR A 182 -2.44 -3.01 -10.39
CA TYR A 182 -3.31 -1.84 -10.29
C TYR A 182 -4.05 -1.56 -11.59
N TYR A 183 -5.30 -1.16 -11.45
CA TYR A 183 -6.02 -0.36 -12.43
C TYR A 183 -6.42 0.96 -11.76
N THR A 184 -5.70 2.03 -12.11
CA THR A 184 -5.90 3.37 -11.54
C THR A 184 -6.65 4.22 -12.56
N SER A 185 -7.70 4.92 -12.14
CA SER A 185 -8.43 5.88 -12.96
C SER A 185 -8.55 7.22 -12.25
N MET A 186 -8.41 8.29 -13.01
CA MET A 186 -8.45 9.67 -12.55
C MET A 186 -9.48 10.45 -13.38
N ARG A 187 -10.35 11.20 -12.70
CA ARG A 187 -11.36 12.04 -13.34
C ARG A 187 -11.48 13.37 -12.62
N GLY A 188 -11.90 14.38 -13.36
CA GLY A 188 -12.13 15.73 -12.86
C GLY A 188 -12.00 16.77 -13.97
N ASP A 189 -11.98 18.03 -13.59
CA ASP A 189 -11.69 19.14 -14.48
C ASP A 189 -10.49 19.92 -13.94
N ARG A 190 -9.69 20.47 -14.83
CA ARG A 190 -8.57 21.34 -14.48
C ARG A 190 -8.61 22.62 -15.31
N ARG A 191 -8.06 23.70 -14.76
CA ARG A 191 -7.72 24.90 -15.52
C ARG A 191 -6.37 25.46 -15.11
N PHE A 192 -5.69 26.07 -16.06
CA PHE A 192 -4.48 26.83 -15.81
C PHE A 192 -4.84 28.33 -15.76
N SER A 193 -4.27 29.04 -14.80
CA SER A 193 -4.30 30.49 -14.78
C SER A 193 -2.87 31.04 -14.90
N ILE A 194 -2.64 31.93 -15.83
CA ILE A 194 -1.34 32.55 -16.10
C ILE A 194 -1.44 34.04 -15.78
N LEU A 195 -0.51 34.54 -14.98
CA LEU A 195 -0.51 35.96 -14.54
C LEU A 195 -1.85 36.44 -13.94
N GLY A 196 -2.57 35.52 -13.30
CA GLY A 196 -3.88 35.83 -12.70
C GLY A 196 -5.07 35.77 -13.67
N GLN A 197 -4.83 35.52 -14.96
CA GLN A 197 -5.91 35.33 -15.94
C GLN A 197 -6.26 33.83 -15.98
N PRO A 198 -7.48 33.45 -15.61
CA PRO A 198 -7.93 32.07 -15.67
C PRO A 198 -8.17 31.62 -17.12
N GLY A 199 -7.68 30.43 -17.47
CA GLY A 199 -8.07 29.73 -18.68
C GLY A 199 -9.42 29.04 -18.54
N GLU A 200 -9.80 28.29 -19.57
CA GLU A 200 -10.98 27.43 -19.51
C GLU A 200 -10.70 26.14 -18.73
N PHE A 201 -11.77 25.50 -18.23
CA PHE A 201 -11.65 24.19 -17.64
C PHE A 201 -11.51 23.13 -18.74
N GLU A 202 -10.51 22.28 -18.58
CA GLU A 202 -10.26 21.10 -19.41
C GLU A 202 -10.61 19.84 -18.62
N SER A 203 -11.28 18.89 -19.27
CA SER A 203 -11.60 17.61 -18.63
C SER A 203 -10.34 16.79 -18.41
N LEU A 204 -10.23 16.21 -17.22
CA LEU A 204 -9.25 15.19 -16.85
C LEU A 204 -9.94 13.83 -16.90
N ASP A 205 -9.52 12.96 -17.80
CA ASP A 205 -9.95 11.57 -17.85
C ASP A 205 -8.77 10.70 -18.25
N GLY A 206 -8.24 9.98 -17.28
CA GLY A 206 -7.07 9.16 -17.47
C GLY A 206 -7.18 7.83 -16.73
N ASN A 207 -6.60 6.79 -17.30
CA ASN A 207 -6.47 5.51 -16.66
C ASN A 207 -5.09 4.90 -16.91
N ALA A 208 -4.65 4.03 -16.01
CA ALA A 208 -3.42 3.29 -16.13
C ALA A 208 -3.60 1.89 -15.54
N PHE A 209 -3.00 0.91 -16.21
CA PHE A 209 -2.93 -0.48 -15.74
C PHE A 209 -1.47 -0.90 -15.67
N GLY A 210 -1.07 -1.54 -14.57
CA GLY A 210 0.31 -1.99 -14.39
C GLY A 210 0.56 -2.66 -13.05
N PRO A 211 1.76 -3.25 -12.89
CA PRO A 211 2.19 -3.77 -11.60
C PRO A 211 2.45 -2.62 -10.62
N GLY A 212 2.30 -2.91 -9.34
CA GLY A 212 2.79 -2.06 -8.26
C GLY A 212 4.17 -2.48 -7.78
N ASP A 213 4.55 -1.96 -6.62
CA ASP A 213 5.81 -2.31 -5.98
C ASP A 213 5.76 -3.75 -5.45
N LEU A 214 6.79 -4.52 -5.80
CA LEU A 214 6.94 -5.88 -5.35
C LEU A 214 7.39 -5.92 -3.90
N LEU A 215 6.72 -6.70 -3.06
CA LEU A 215 7.10 -6.89 -1.67
C LEU A 215 7.70 -8.28 -1.46
N LEU A 216 8.90 -8.30 -0.89
CA LEU A 216 9.54 -9.50 -0.37
C LEU A 216 9.50 -9.44 1.15
N ARG A 217 9.03 -10.50 1.79
CA ARG A 217 8.88 -10.56 3.24
C ARG A 217 9.54 -11.82 3.78
N GLY A 218 10.23 -11.66 4.89
CA GLY A 218 10.75 -12.75 5.69
C GLY A 218 10.25 -12.60 7.11
N LYS A 219 9.82 -13.70 7.74
CA LYS A 219 9.39 -13.73 9.13
C LYS A 219 10.02 -14.93 9.83
N ARG A 220 10.54 -14.70 11.04
CA ARG A 220 11.10 -15.75 11.88
C ARG A 220 10.54 -15.68 13.30
N ARG A 221 9.89 -16.75 13.73
CA ARG A 221 9.43 -16.92 15.11
C ARG A 221 10.62 -17.28 15.97
N PHE A 222 10.88 -16.47 17.00
CA PHE A 222 11.99 -16.68 17.91
C PHE A 222 11.56 -17.02 19.35
N LEU A 223 10.31 -16.70 19.71
CA LEU A 223 9.71 -17.13 20.99
C LEU A 223 8.44 -17.91 20.69
N GLU A 224 8.34 -19.07 21.28
CA GLU A 224 7.23 -19.99 21.17
C GLU A 224 6.80 -20.40 22.57
N GLY A 225 5.59 -20.04 22.95
CA GLY A 225 5.00 -20.35 24.25
C GLY A 225 3.70 -21.13 24.11
N ASP A 226 3.08 -21.44 25.24
CA ASP A 226 1.80 -22.15 25.27
C ASP A 226 0.66 -21.31 24.69
N SER A 227 0.69 -20.00 24.91
CA SER A 227 -0.35 -19.06 24.48
C SER A 227 0.21 -17.81 23.80
N TRP A 228 1.53 -17.62 23.75
CA TRP A 228 2.17 -16.45 23.17
C TRP A 228 3.29 -16.85 22.24
N ASP A 229 3.25 -16.32 21.06
CA ASP A 229 4.33 -16.40 20.09
C ASP A 229 4.84 -15.01 19.76
N VAL A 230 6.16 -14.89 19.50
CA VAL A 230 6.79 -13.64 19.04
C VAL A 230 7.69 -13.94 17.86
N ALA A 231 7.55 -13.11 16.82
CA ALA A 231 8.36 -13.20 15.59
C ALA A 231 8.99 -11.86 15.24
N ALA A 232 10.14 -11.92 14.59
CA ALA A 232 10.72 -10.80 13.88
C ALA A 232 10.42 -10.91 12.39
N GLY A 233 10.12 -9.78 11.76
CA GLY A 233 9.85 -9.67 10.35
C GLY A 233 10.78 -8.68 9.66
N LEU A 234 10.98 -8.88 8.37
CA LEU A 234 11.65 -7.93 7.47
C LEU A 234 10.85 -7.87 6.17
N THR A 235 10.41 -6.68 5.79
CA THR A 235 9.76 -6.43 4.50
C THR A 235 10.65 -5.53 3.64
N LEU A 236 10.82 -5.90 2.38
CA LEU A 236 11.50 -5.11 1.36
C LEU A 236 10.45 -4.72 0.31
N HIS A 237 10.22 -3.42 0.15
CA HIS A 237 9.47 -2.85 -0.98
C HIS A 237 10.47 -2.55 -2.10
N LEU A 238 10.24 -3.12 -3.27
CA LEU A 238 11.05 -2.90 -4.46
C LEU A 238 10.27 -2.04 -5.45
N PRO A 239 10.84 -0.92 -5.94
CA PRO A 239 10.15 0.06 -6.77
C PRO A 239 9.93 -0.45 -8.20
N SER A 240 9.08 -1.47 -8.36
CA SER A 240 8.72 -2.04 -9.66
C SER A 240 7.47 -1.40 -10.28
N GLY A 241 6.72 -0.64 -9.50
CA GLY A 241 5.53 0.06 -9.93
C GLY A 241 5.81 1.40 -10.62
N SER A 242 4.78 1.98 -11.20
CA SER A 242 4.86 3.30 -11.85
C SER A 242 4.40 4.40 -10.92
N GLN A 243 5.33 5.14 -10.32
CA GLN A 243 5.03 6.32 -9.52
C GLN A 243 4.22 7.37 -10.31
N ALA A 244 4.55 7.55 -11.59
CA ALA A 244 3.85 8.49 -12.46
C ALA A 244 2.37 8.13 -12.72
N ASN A 245 1.99 6.88 -12.48
CA ASN A 245 0.62 6.38 -12.60
C ASN A 245 -0.02 6.06 -11.25
N PHE A 246 0.60 6.49 -10.14
CA PHE A 246 0.15 6.21 -8.77
C PHE A 246 0.04 4.69 -8.46
N GLN A 247 0.99 3.91 -8.98
CA GLN A 247 1.03 2.45 -8.87
C GLN A 247 2.27 1.94 -8.13
N GLY A 248 3.04 2.83 -7.51
CA GLY A 248 4.23 2.54 -6.74
C GLY A 248 4.86 3.79 -6.16
N THR A 249 5.70 3.61 -5.14
CA THR A 249 6.34 4.71 -4.43
C THR A 249 7.56 5.27 -5.17
N GLY A 250 8.20 4.43 -5.99
CA GLY A 250 9.42 4.74 -6.72
C GLY A 250 10.69 4.59 -5.88
N ASP A 251 10.57 4.25 -4.60
CA ASP A 251 11.65 4.19 -3.64
C ASP A 251 11.77 2.77 -3.04
N VAL A 252 12.96 2.39 -2.61
CA VAL A 252 13.16 1.16 -1.82
C VAL A 252 12.85 1.46 -0.37
N VAL A 253 11.89 0.72 0.22
CA VAL A 253 11.58 0.82 1.64
C VAL A 253 11.90 -0.49 2.34
N VAL A 254 12.61 -0.39 3.46
CA VAL A 254 12.97 -1.53 4.32
C VAL A 254 12.22 -1.42 5.64
N THR A 255 11.42 -2.45 5.98
CA THR A 255 10.61 -2.44 7.21
C THR A 255 10.97 -3.61 8.10
N PRO A 256 11.93 -3.46 9.03
CA PRO A 256 12.09 -4.37 10.16
C PRO A 256 10.88 -4.24 11.11
N SER A 257 10.38 -5.38 11.62
CA SER A 257 9.20 -5.42 12.46
C SER A 257 9.28 -6.51 13.54
N ILE A 258 8.46 -6.33 14.57
CA ILE A 258 8.20 -7.33 15.60
C ILE A 258 6.70 -7.60 15.59
N VAL A 259 6.34 -8.87 15.72
CA VAL A 259 4.96 -9.36 15.76
C VAL A 259 4.80 -10.22 16.99
N ALA A 260 3.74 -10.00 17.74
CA ALA A 260 3.36 -10.81 18.88
C ALA A 260 1.92 -11.30 18.72
N SER A 261 1.67 -12.56 19.04
CA SER A 261 0.34 -13.15 19.00
C SER A 261 0.02 -13.82 20.33
N TRP A 262 -1.19 -13.57 20.82
CA TRP A 262 -1.79 -14.35 21.88
C TRP A 262 -2.83 -15.30 21.27
N ILE A 263 -2.71 -16.59 21.56
CA ILE A 263 -3.50 -17.67 20.99
C ILE A 263 -4.39 -18.24 22.05
N GLY A 264 -5.68 -18.06 21.90
CA GLY A 264 -6.72 -18.72 22.73
C GLY A 264 -7.55 -19.71 21.93
N PRO A 265 -8.43 -20.47 22.57
CA PRO A 265 -9.19 -21.53 21.92
C PRO A 265 -10.12 -21.08 20.80
N ALA A 266 -10.70 -19.88 20.92
CA ALA A 266 -11.65 -19.31 19.96
C ALA A 266 -11.36 -17.86 19.64
N MET A 267 -10.33 -17.26 20.24
CA MET A 267 -9.96 -15.87 20.06
C MET A 267 -8.45 -15.74 20.01
N GLU A 268 -7.98 -14.89 19.15
CA GLU A 268 -6.57 -14.55 19.02
C GLU A 268 -6.42 -13.04 19.01
N VAL A 269 -5.32 -12.53 19.60
CA VAL A 269 -4.95 -11.13 19.61
C VAL A 269 -3.58 -11.01 18.98
N HIS A 270 -3.45 -10.10 18.03
CA HIS A 270 -2.21 -9.87 17.30
C HIS A 270 -1.77 -8.42 17.49
N GLY A 271 -0.48 -8.22 17.66
CA GLY A 271 0.12 -6.90 17.68
C GLY A 271 1.38 -6.87 16.85
N SER A 272 1.61 -5.77 16.12
CA SER A 272 2.81 -5.57 15.33
C SER A 272 3.33 -4.15 15.47
N ALA A 273 4.66 -4.01 15.41
CA ALA A 273 5.33 -2.73 15.33
C ALA A 273 6.55 -2.86 14.42
N GLY A 274 6.75 -1.87 13.56
CA GLY A 274 7.86 -1.83 12.60
C GLY A 274 8.28 -0.40 12.30
N ILE A 275 9.43 -0.27 11.64
CA ILE A 275 9.97 1.01 11.19
C ILE A 275 10.10 0.95 9.68
N ASP A 276 9.37 1.81 8.97
CA ASP A 276 9.53 2.00 7.54
C ASP A 276 10.74 2.92 7.29
N ILE A 277 11.80 2.39 6.71
CA ILE A 277 13.02 3.12 6.37
C ILE A 277 13.04 3.32 4.85
N ASP A 278 12.81 4.57 4.43
CA ASP A 278 12.90 4.95 3.03
C ASP A 278 14.39 5.21 2.68
N SER A 279 14.92 4.50 1.69
CA SER A 279 16.33 4.55 1.35
C SER A 279 16.73 5.85 0.64
N ASP A 280 15.80 6.47 -0.08
CA ASP A 280 16.08 7.65 -0.89
C ASP A 280 15.86 8.95 -0.10
N ASP A 281 14.93 8.92 0.86
CA ASP A 281 14.65 10.07 1.71
C ASP A 281 14.25 9.63 3.13
N LEU A 282 15.21 9.65 4.05
CA LEU A 282 14.97 9.29 5.46
C LEU A 282 13.91 10.16 6.15
N GLN A 283 13.61 11.36 5.64
CA GLN A 283 12.52 12.18 6.17
C GLN A 283 11.14 11.56 5.95
N ARG A 284 11.03 10.67 4.98
CA ARG A 284 9.81 9.91 4.68
C ARG A 284 9.67 8.62 5.49
N SER A 285 10.65 8.32 6.32
CA SER A 285 10.62 7.17 7.22
C SER A 285 9.61 7.37 8.34
N GLY A 286 9.11 6.28 8.91
CA GLY A 286 8.08 6.35 9.93
C GLY A 286 7.96 5.06 10.74
N VAL A 287 7.00 5.03 11.65
CA VAL A 287 6.62 3.85 12.43
C VAL A 287 5.32 3.30 11.87
N ARG A 288 5.28 1.98 11.68
CA ARG A 288 4.07 1.22 11.38
C ARG A 288 3.69 0.39 12.59
N TYR A 289 2.41 0.39 12.96
CA TYR A 289 1.94 -0.33 14.13
C TYR A 289 0.50 -0.82 13.93
N GLY A 290 0.13 -1.82 14.71
CA GLY A 290 -1.23 -2.30 14.68
C GLY A 290 -1.54 -3.28 15.79
N VAL A 291 -2.82 -3.42 16.09
CA VAL A 291 -3.39 -4.42 17.00
C VAL A 291 -4.69 -4.94 16.41
N GLY A 292 -4.93 -6.24 16.55
CA GLY A 292 -6.13 -6.86 16.01
C GLY A 292 -6.62 -8.01 16.85
N VAL A 293 -7.88 -8.32 16.68
CA VAL A 293 -8.58 -9.42 17.34
C VAL A 293 -9.27 -10.25 16.28
N SER A 294 -9.06 -11.56 16.34
CA SER A 294 -9.76 -12.56 15.53
C SER A 294 -10.57 -13.44 16.47
N TRP A 295 -11.87 -13.59 16.22
CA TRP A 295 -12.78 -14.40 17.02
C TRP A 295 -13.51 -15.42 16.15
N ALA A 296 -13.42 -16.68 16.52
CA ALA A 296 -14.08 -17.80 15.82
C ALA A 296 -15.30 -18.27 16.62
N PRO A 297 -16.51 -17.71 16.37
CA PRO A 297 -17.75 -18.20 16.98
C PRO A 297 -18.09 -19.63 16.55
N PHE A 298 -17.59 -20.04 15.39
CA PHE A 298 -17.73 -21.39 14.83
C PHE A 298 -16.39 -21.82 14.19
N GLU A 299 -16.13 -23.10 14.12
CA GLU A 299 -14.87 -23.66 13.58
C GLU A 299 -14.49 -23.17 12.17
N ARG A 300 -15.50 -22.81 11.36
CA ARG A 300 -15.32 -22.39 9.97
C ARG A 300 -15.48 -20.88 9.75
N LEU A 301 -15.81 -20.13 10.79
CA LEU A 301 -16.10 -18.70 10.70
C LEU A 301 -15.23 -17.94 11.66
N THR A 302 -14.53 -16.93 11.16
CA THR A 302 -13.79 -15.96 11.97
C THR A 302 -14.27 -14.55 11.66
N LEU A 303 -14.64 -13.82 12.71
CA LEU A 303 -14.83 -12.38 12.68
C LEU A 303 -13.54 -11.71 13.12
N LEU A 304 -13.18 -10.61 12.48
CA LEU A 304 -11.93 -9.94 12.79
C LEU A 304 -12.10 -8.41 12.81
N THR A 305 -11.27 -7.79 13.63
CA THR A 305 -11.14 -6.34 13.71
C THR A 305 -9.68 -6.00 13.89
N ASP A 306 -9.12 -5.25 12.94
CA ASP A 306 -7.73 -4.80 12.95
C ASP A 306 -7.69 -3.28 13.02
N LEU A 307 -6.88 -2.73 13.92
CA LEU A 307 -6.50 -1.32 13.98
C LEU A 307 -5.07 -1.22 13.47
N VAL A 308 -4.85 -0.47 12.40
CA VAL A 308 -3.53 -0.32 11.76
C VAL A 308 -3.21 1.16 11.61
N GLY A 309 -1.96 1.52 11.81
CA GLY A 309 -1.52 2.90 11.70
C GLY A 309 -0.09 3.05 11.24
N THR A 310 0.19 4.22 10.68
CA THR A 310 1.54 4.67 10.35
C THR A 310 1.73 6.11 10.82
N SER A 311 2.90 6.41 11.36
CA SER A 311 3.25 7.75 11.81
C SER A 311 4.62 8.14 11.27
N GLY A 312 4.69 9.23 10.51
CA GLY A 312 5.95 9.74 9.96
C GLY A 312 6.89 10.27 11.04
N PHE A 313 8.21 10.19 10.83
CA PHE A 313 9.18 10.79 11.75
C PHE A 313 9.33 12.29 11.56
N SER A 314 9.16 12.76 10.35
CA SER A 314 9.24 14.18 10.02
C SER A 314 7.90 14.71 9.53
N ASN A 315 7.81 16.03 9.52
CA ASN A 315 6.66 16.71 8.97
C ASN A 315 6.70 16.63 7.43
N ASP A 316 5.66 16.07 6.85
CA ASP A 316 5.47 16.12 5.40
C ASP A 316 5.00 17.52 5.01
N ASP A 317 5.77 18.19 4.15
CA ASP A 317 5.38 19.49 3.57
C ASP A 317 4.29 19.34 2.49
N LEU A 318 3.36 18.41 2.68
CA LEU A 318 2.20 18.23 1.82
C LEU A 318 1.16 19.31 2.11
N SER A 319 1.24 20.32 1.33
CA SER A 319 0.40 21.45 1.45
C SER A 319 -0.40 21.68 0.19
N PHE A 320 -1.71 21.50 0.29
CA PHE A 320 -2.68 21.77 -0.76
C PHE A 320 -3.43 23.06 -0.49
N PHE A 321 -3.89 23.70 -1.57
CA PHE A 321 -4.75 24.87 -1.48
C PHE A 321 -6.20 24.47 -1.67
N VAL A 322 -7.02 24.80 -0.71
CA VAL A 322 -8.45 24.96 -0.92
C VAL A 322 -8.70 26.37 -1.42
N ALA A 323 -9.61 26.54 -2.36
CA ALA A 323 -9.84 27.77 -3.11
C ALA A 323 -10.17 29.01 -2.26
N ASP A 324 -10.44 28.84 -0.99
CA ASP A 324 -10.84 29.93 -0.10
C ASP A 324 -9.88 30.04 1.10
N ARG A 325 -8.78 30.81 0.93
CA ARG A 325 -8.02 31.48 2.01
C ARG A 325 -6.86 30.77 2.71
N ARG A 326 -6.40 29.59 2.35
CA ARG A 326 -5.20 29.06 3.00
C ARG A 326 -4.05 28.87 2.02
N LEU A 327 -3.05 29.67 2.17
CA LEU A 327 -1.77 29.56 1.47
C LEU A 327 -0.85 28.67 2.25
N VAL A 328 -0.18 27.79 1.56
CA VAL A 328 0.74 26.86 2.15
C VAL A 328 2.14 27.08 1.61
N SER A 329 3.12 27.06 2.48
CA SER A 329 4.51 27.35 2.19
C SER A 329 5.24 26.15 1.60
N ILE A 330 6.08 26.44 0.65
CA ILE A 330 7.07 25.51 0.11
C ILE A 330 8.34 25.76 0.92
N ARG A 331 8.79 24.81 1.72
CA ARG A 331 10.06 24.89 2.45
C ARG A 331 11.09 24.00 1.76
N GLY A 332 12.24 24.58 1.48
CA GLY A 332 13.43 23.86 1.07
C GLY A 332 13.74 23.99 -0.41
N GLU A 333 14.91 24.54 -0.69
CA GLU A 333 15.68 24.66 -1.93
C GLU A 333 15.60 25.97 -2.71
N PHE A 334 14.80 26.93 -2.32
CA PHE A 334 14.98 28.29 -2.83
C PHE A 334 15.45 29.23 -1.71
N ASN A 335 16.77 29.40 -1.60
CA ASN A 335 17.36 30.51 -0.87
C ASN A 335 17.64 31.61 -1.90
N PRO A 336 16.97 32.76 -1.83
CA PRO A 336 16.37 33.42 -0.68
C PRO A 336 14.84 33.57 -0.75
N PRO A 337 14.20 34.11 0.32
CA PRO A 337 12.73 34.27 0.43
C PRO A 337 12.12 35.35 -0.50
N LEU A 338 12.75 35.63 -1.63
CA LEU A 338 12.29 36.58 -2.65
C LEU A 338 10.97 36.20 -3.32
N VAL A 339 10.62 34.89 -3.31
CA VAL A 339 9.38 34.40 -3.93
C VAL A 339 8.15 34.84 -3.14
N ALA A 340 8.23 34.88 -1.82
CA ALA A 340 7.12 35.31 -0.97
C ALA A 340 6.84 36.83 -1.11
N ARG A 341 7.84 37.64 -1.45
CA ARG A 341 7.70 39.11 -1.64
C ARG A 341 7.13 39.49 -3.00
N ALA A 342 7.37 38.70 -4.04
CA ALA A 342 6.93 39.03 -5.41
C ALA A 342 5.46 38.66 -5.71
N VAL A 343 4.80 37.87 -4.88
CA VAL A 343 3.43 37.42 -5.09
C VAL A 343 2.44 38.04 -4.11
N GLY A 344 2.89 38.86 -3.18
CA GLY A 344 2.08 39.29 -2.06
C GLY A 344 1.55 40.70 -2.11
N ASN A 345 0.29 40.93 -2.37
CA ASN A 345 -0.48 41.95 -1.70
C ASN A 345 -0.92 41.40 -0.33
N GLY A 346 0.01 41.44 0.66
CA GLY A 346 -0.33 41.41 2.08
C GLY A 346 -0.94 40.10 2.67
N THR A 347 -0.86 38.99 2.01
CA THR A 347 -1.35 37.72 2.57
C THR A 347 -0.17 36.91 3.09
N GLU A 348 -0.12 36.73 4.38
CA GLU A 348 0.87 35.93 5.10
C GLU A 348 0.69 34.46 4.74
N PHE A 349 1.74 33.83 4.24
CA PHE A 349 1.75 32.40 3.90
C PHE A 349 2.06 31.63 5.17
N THR A 350 1.06 31.02 5.77
CA THR A 350 1.26 30.10 6.90
C THR A 350 1.43 28.69 6.37
N THR A 351 2.58 28.10 6.62
CA THR A 351 2.82 26.67 6.45
C THR A 351 2.27 25.96 7.67
N THR A 352 1.33 25.10 7.51
CA THR A 352 1.12 24.03 8.47
C THR A 352 1.97 22.85 8.02
N VAL A 353 3.10 22.67 8.65
CA VAL A 353 3.95 21.49 8.51
C VAL A 353 3.33 20.45 9.43
N ASN A 354 2.54 19.54 8.91
CA ASN A 354 1.93 18.47 9.69
C ASN A 354 2.62 17.15 9.37
N ARG A 355 2.92 16.39 10.41
CA ARG A 355 3.30 15.00 10.30
C ARG A 355 2.09 14.23 9.78
N THR A 356 2.32 13.31 8.84
CA THR A 356 1.26 12.43 8.35
C THR A 356 1.08 11.28 9.34
N ASP A 357 -0.03 11.26 10.06
CA ASP A 357 -0.43 10.21 10.98
C ASP A 357 -1.71 9.53 10.47
N VAL A 358 -1.55 8.33 9.97
CA VAL A 358 -2.65 7.52 9.43
C VAL A 358 -3.06 6.47 10.43
N LEU A 359 -4.35 6.41 10.72
CA LEU A 359 -4.95 5.37 11.56
C LEU A 359 -6.22 4.87 10.87
N ASP A 360 -6.32 3.57 10.69
CA ASP A 360 -7.43 2.88 10.04
C ASP A 360 -7.93 1.74 10.92
N ILE A 361 -9.25 1.52 10.87
CA ILE A 361 -9.87 0.34 11.45
C ILE A 361 -10.43 -0.54 10.33
N ALA A 362 -10.16 -1.83 10.41
CA ALA A 362 -10.68 -2.81 9.47
C ALA A 362 -11.59 -3.80 10.19
N PHE A 363 -12.72 -4.11 9.58
CA PHE A 363 -13.63 -5.17 9.99
C PHE A 363 -13.70 -6.21 8.90
N GLY A 364 -13.77 -7.48 9.28
CA GLY A 364 -13.83 -8.51 8.26
C GLY A 364 -14.40 -9.84 8.77
N VAL A 365 -14.64 -10.70 7.81
CA VAL A 365 -15.10 -12.06 8.00
C VAL A 365 -14.27 -12.98 7.13
N LYS A 366 -13.83 -14.10 7.71
CA LYS A 366 -13.19 -15.21 6.99
C LYS A 366 -14.02 -16.48 7.17
N VAL A 367 -14.16 -17.23 6.10
CA VAL A 367 -14.94 -18.48 6.09
C VAL A 367 -14.10 -19.58 5.43
N ASN A 368 -13.89 -20.67 6.13
CA ASN A 368 -13.37 -21.89 5.54
C ASN A 368 -14.49 -22.62 4.78
N LEU A 369 -14.37 -22.71 3.47
CA LEU A 369 -15.37 -23.35 2.62
C LEU A 369 -15.24 -24.88 2.66
N PHE A 370 -14.04 -25.38 2.35
CA PHE A 370 -13.70 -26.80 2.39
C PHE A 370 -12.17 -26.98 2.38
N GLY A 371 -11.69 -28.00 3.10
CA GLY A 371 -10.25 -28.23 3.24
C GLY A 371 -9.54 -26.97 3.73
N ASP A 372 -8.50 -26.55 3.03
CA ASP A 372 -7.72 -25.36 3.34
C ASP A 372 -8.11 -24.13 2.50
N LEU A 373 -9.27 -24.17 1.82
CA LEU A 373 -9.79 -23.04 1.05
C LEU A 373 -10.56 -22.07 1.94
N ILE A 374 -10.09 -20.85 2.04
CA ILE A 374 -10.68 -19.75 2.80
C ILE A 374 -11.12 -18.65 1.84
N CYS A 375 -12.35 -18.16 2.03
CA CYS A 375 -12.82 -16.91 1.44
C CYS A 375 -12.91 -15.84 2.54
N PHE A 376 -12.65 -14.59 2.17
CA PHE A 376 -12.77 -13.50 3.12
C PHE A 376 -13.29 -12.23 2.45
N ALA A 377 -13.92 -11.40 3.27
CA ALA A 377 -14.30 -10.04 2.92
C ALA A 377 -14.03 -9.12 4.11
N SER A 378 -13.61 -7.91 3.82
CA SER A 378 -13.31 -6.88 4.83
C SER A 378 -13.57 -5.49 4.30
N ALA A 379 -13.66 -4.54 5.21
CA ALA A 379 -13.76 -3.12 4.90
C ALA A 379 -12.82 -2.34 5.83
N ILE A 380 -11.98 -1.48 5.25
CA ILE A 380 -11.12 -0.56 5.97
C ILE A 380 -11.83 0.79 6.03
N VAL A 381 -11.90 1.37 7.22
CA VAL A 381 -12.50 2.68 7.49
C VAL A 381 -11.42 3.58 8.06
N PRO A 382 -11.06 4.67 7.40
CA PRO A 382 -10.14 5.67 7.91
C PRO A 382 -10.65 6.33 9.18
N LEU A 383 -9.81 6.43 10.20
CA LEU A 383 -10.10 7.14 11.46
C LEU A 383 -9.45 8.53 11.49
N THR A 384 -8.34 8.71 10.77
CA THR A 384 -7.68 10.02 10.59
C THR A 384 -7.89 10.54 9.17
N GLN A 385 -7.64 11.83 8.98
CA GLN A 385 -7.86 12.51 7.70
C GLN A 385 -6.55 12.95 7.03
N ASP A 386 -5.41 12.59 7.58
CA ASP A 386 -4.11 12.94 7.02
C ASP A 386 -3.83 12.16 5.74
N GLY A 387 -3.20 12.81 4.77
CA GLY A 387 -2.91 12.25 3.45
C GLY A 387 -4.15 12.16 2.56
N ALA A 388 -4.06 11.38 1.49
CA ALA A 388 -5.19 11.10 0.61
C ALA A 388 -6.02 9.94 1.19
N ARG A 389 -7.33 10.14 1.34
CA ARG A 389 -8.22 9.23 2.07
C ARG A 389 -9.43 8.84 1.24
N ALA A 390 -9.80 7.58 1.32
CA ALA A 390 -11.08 7.06 0.86
C ALA A 390 -12.06 7.00 2.04
N ASN A 391 -13.36 7.04 1.81
CA ASN A 391 -14.33 6.91 2.89
C ASN A 391 -14.37 5.49 3.46
N VAL A 392 -14.36 4.51 2.58
CA VAL A 392 -14.32 3.07 2.90
C VAL A 392 -13.56 2.35 1.80
N ILE A 393 -12.76 1.38 2.18
CA ILE A 393 -11.97 0.56 1.26
C ILE A 393 -12.40 -0.90 1.43
N PRO A 394 -13.34 -1.39 0.61
CA PRO A 394 -13.72 -2.80 0.62
C PRO A 394 -12.62 -3.66 0.03
N ALA A 395 -12.43 -4.83 0.63
CA ALA A 395 -11.54 -5.87 0.14
C ALA A 395 -12.19 -7.24 0.23
N ALA A 396 -11.90 -8.12 -0.71
CA ALA A 396 -12.33 -9.49 -0.69
C ALA A 396 -11.30 -10.40 -1.36
N GLY A 397 -11.20 -11.63 -0.93
CA GLY A 397 -10.21 -12.52 -1.49
C GLY A 397 -10.44 -13.99 -1.16
N ILE A 398 -9.55 -14.78 -1.72
CA ILE A 398 -9.46 -16.23 -1.50
C ILE A 398 -8.05 -16.59 -1.12
N GLN A 399 -7.91 -17.64 -0.32
CA GLN A 399 -6.65 -18.14 0.18
C GLN A 399 -6.70 -19.67 0.20
N TYR A 400 -5.62 -20.30 -0.22
CA TYR A 400 -5.50 -21.75 -0.27
C TYR A 400 -4.11 -22.21 0.17
N GLY A 401 -4.07 -23.05 1.20
CA GLY A 401 -2.87 -23.67 1.73
C GLY A 401 -2.70 -25.13 1.26
N PHE A 402 -1.45 -25.60 1.11
CA PHE A 402 -1.14 -26.98 0.77
C PHE A 402 0.28 -27.40 1.21
#